data_762fb61ac0b1242055899890abca970f
#
_entry.id   762fb61ac0b1242055899890abca970f
#
_cell.length_a   1.000
_cell.length_b   1.000
_cell.length_c   1.000
_cell.angle_alpha   90.00
_cell.angle_beta   90.00
_cell.angle_gamma   90.00
#
_symmetry.space_group_name_H-M   'P 1'
#
loop_
_entity.id
_entity.type
_entity.pdbx_description
1 polymer ?
#
loop_
_entity_poly.entity_id
_entity_poly.type
_entity_poly.pdbx_seq_one_letter_code
_entity_poly.pdbx_strand_id
1 'polypeptide(L)'
;MAKKINKLKRKPAKKEQPKNILKEYSFFADVYDVVRQIPKGKVTSYGAIAAYLGTKLSARMVGWAMNAAHTAKPKVPAQRVVNRNGMLTGKHHFATVTLMEELLKKDGVMVKNDTVIDFKKRFWEPAIEISL
;
A
#
# COMPACT_ATOMS: atom_id res chain seq x y z
N MET A 1 -26.60 22.23 -23.29
CA MET A 1 -26.12 21.92 -22.68
C MET A 1 -25.50 21.88 -22.24
N ALA A 2 -25.42 21.96 -22.46
CA ALA A 2 -24.62 21.62 -21.94
C ALA A 2 -24.26 21.92 -21.28
N LYS A 3 -24.25 22.06 -21.31
CA LYS A 3 -23.80 22.05 -20.62
C LYS A 3 -23.43 21.75 -19.77
N LYS A 4 -23.59 21.56 -19.66
CA LYS A 4 -23.16 21.18 -18.87
C LYS A 4 -22.43 20.78 -18.46
N ILE A 5 -22.50 20.63 -18.75
CA ILE A 5 -21.64 20.11 -18.45
C ILE A 5 -20.87 20.45 -18.08
N ASN A 6 -20.72 20.88 -18.23
CA ASN A 6 -19.82 21.05 -17.86
C ASN A 6 -19.32 21.17 -17.15
N LYS A 7 -19.49 21.29 -16.81
CA LYS A 7 -18.92 21.34 -16.14
C LYS A 7 -18.04 20.83 -15.83
N LEU A 8 -17.95 20.30 -15.88
CA LEU A 8 -16.99 19.74 -15.78
C LEU A 8 -16.03 20.26 -16.18
N LYS A 9 -16.04 20.83 -16.62
CA LYS A 9 -15.20 21.28 -17.18
C LYS A 9 -14.16 21.70 -16.56
N ARG A 10 -14.03 21.91 -16.04
CA ARG A 10 -13.16 22.23 -15.57
C ARG A 10 -12.02 21.98 -15.95
N LYS A 11 -11.76 21.98 -16.42
CA LYS A 11 -10.99 21.63 -16.93
C LYS A 11 -9.75 22.01 -17.31
N PRO A 12 -9.14 23.02 -17.48
CA PRO A 12 -8.00 23.23 -18.25
C PRO A 12 -6.80 22.59 -17.69
N ALA A 13 -6.54 22.69 -16.51
CA ALA A 13 -5.42 21.97 -15.98
C ALA A 13 -5.44 20.54 -16.41
N LYS A 14 -6.49 20.15 -17.02
CA LYS A 14 -6.62 18.85 -17.48
C LYS A 14 -5.63 18.39 -18.43
N LYS A 15 -5.09 19.25 -19.23
CA LYS A 15 -4.20 18.82 -20.27
C LYS A 15 -2.97 18.16 -19.76
N GLU A 16 -2.48 18.59 -18.63
CA GLU A 16 -1.30 17.98 -18.08
C GLU A 16 -1.64 16.92 -17.08
N GLN A 17 -2.80 17.01 -16.49
CA GLN A 17 -3.22 16.06 -15.50
C GLN A 17 -3.22 14.61 -15.96
N PRO A 18 -3.65 14.31 -17.19
CA PRO A 18 -3.70 12.91 -17.62
C PRO A 18 -2.37 12.18 -17.50
N LYS A 19 -1.28 12.82 -17.84
CA LYS A 19 0.01 12.20 -17.73
C LYS A 19 0.35 11.86 -16.29
N ASN A 20 0.10 12.81 -15.39
CA ASN A 20 0.40 12.59 -13.98
C ASN A 20 -0.47 11.50 -13.38
N ILE A 21 -1.72 11.49 -13.76
CA ILE A 21 -2.65 10.47 -13.29
C ILE A 21 -2.21 9.09 -13.74
N LEU A 22 -1.79 8.96 -14.98
CA LEU A 22 -1.33 7.67 -15.48
C LEU A 22 -0.09 7.19 -14.74
N LYS A 23 0.82 8.09 -14.41
CA LYS A 23 1.99 7.72 -13.64
C LYS A 23 1.60 7.25 -12.25
N GLU A 24 0.65 7.93 -11.62
CA GLU A 24 0.20 7.54 -10.29
C GLU A 24 -0.46 6.19 -10.31
N TYR A 25 -1.32 5.93 -11.27
CA TYR A 25 -1.96 4.63 -11.39
C TYR A 25 -0.95 3.53 -11.62
N SER A 26 0.05 3.78 -12.46
CA SER A 26 1.07 2.79 -12.73
C SER A 26 1.86 2.48 -11.46
N PHE A 27 2.20 3.50 -10.70
CA PHE A 27 2.92 3.31 -9.45
C PHE A 27 2.10 2.54 -8.43
N PHE A 28 0.83 2.93 -8.26
CA PHE A 28 -0.04 2.23 -7.33
C PHE A 28 -0.21 0.77 -7.73
N ALA A 29 -0.38 0.50 -9.02
CA ALA A 29 -0.49 -0.85 -9.51
C ALA A 29 0.76 -1.66 -9.19
N ASP A 30 1.93 -1.07 -9.34
CA ASP A 30 3.18 -1.73 -9.03
C ASP A 30 3.28 -2.05 -7.54
N VAL A 31 2.89 -1.11 -6.69
CA VAL A 31 2.86 -1.35 -5.25
C VAL A 31 1.93 -2.53 -4.92
N TYR A 32 0.75 -2.53 -5.50
CA TYR A 32 -0.23 -3.56 -5.22
C TYR A 32 0.26 -4.94 -5.67
N ASP A 33 0.94 -4.99 -6.81
CA ASP A 33 1.50 -6.26 -7.30
C ASP A 33 2.52 -6.83 -6.32
N VAL A 34 3.35 -5.96 -5.74
CA VAL A 34 4.32 -6.41 -4.74
C VAL A 34 3.59 -6.90 -3.49
N VAL A 35 2.62 -6.12 -3.01
CA VAL A 35 1.93 -6.46 -1.76
C VAL A 35 1.16 -7.78 -1.89
N ARG A 36 0.58 -8.03 -3.06
CA ARG A 36 -0.13 -9.29 -3.29
C ARG A 36 0.78 -10.51 -3.21
N GLN A 37 2.07 -10.33 -3.38
CA GLN A 37 3.03 -11.43 -3.30
C GLN A 37 3.49 -11.73 -1.88
N ILE A 38 3.21 -10.85 -0.91
CA ILE A 38 3.60 -11.09 0.48
C ILE A 38 2.80 -12.29 0.98
N PRO A 39 3.49 -13.37 1.40
CA PRO A 39 2.76 -14.55 1.84
C PRO A 39 2.07 -14.33 3.19
N LYS A 40 1.03 -15.11 3.40
CA LYS A 40 0.35 -15.14 4.68
C LYS A 40 1.36 -15.48 5.77
N GLY A 41 1.34 -14.72 6.85
CA GLY A 41 2.29 -14.93 7.94
C GLY A 41 3.52 -14.05 7.86
N LYS A 42 3.65 -13.26 6.80
CA LYS A 42 4.77 -12.35 6.63
C LYS A 42 4.29 -10.92 6.51
N VAL A 43 5.18 -9.99 6.80
CA VAL A 43 4.92 -8.56 6.65
C VAL A 43 6.13 -7.88 6.03
N THR A 44 5.91 -6.73 5.42
CA THR A 44 7.02 -5.92 4.92
C THR A 44 6.80 -4.48 5.34
N SER A 45 7.70 -3.60 4.95
CA SER A 45 7.59 -2.19 5.31
C SER A 45 7.40 -1.33 4.07
N TYR A 46 6.87 -0.11 4.29
CA TYR A 46 6.72 0.86 3.21
C TYR A 46 8.05 1.11 2.51
N GLY A 47 9.12 1.24 3.31
CA GLY A 47 10.44 1.51 2.75
C GLY A 47 11.00 0.37 1.94
N ALA A 48 10.75 -0.87 2.36
CA ALA A 48 11.24 -2.03 1.62
C ALA A 48 10.56 -2.13 0.25
N ILE A 49 9.26 -1.83 0.19
CA ILE A 49 8.54 -1.80 -1.08
C ILE A 49 9.11 -0.70 -1.98
N ALA A 50 9.31 0.49 -1.41
CA ALA A 50 9.84 1.62 -2.17
C ALA A 50 11.22 1.30 -2.74
N ALA A 51 12.08 0.70 -1.92
CA ALA A 51 13.43 0.33 -2.35
C ALA A 51 13.40 -0.68 -3.49
N TYR A 52 12.49 -1.64 -3.41
CA TYR A 52 12.36 -2.65 -4.46
C TYR A 52 11.89 -2.04 -5.79
N LEU A 53 10.91 -1.12 -5.71
CA LEU A 53 10.30 -0.58 -6.92
C LEU A 53 11.15 0.49 -7.61
N GLY A 54 12.08 1.08 -6.89
CA GLY A 54 13.01 1.97 -7.55
C GLY A 54 13.27 3.26 -6.81
N THR A 55 14.26 3.93 -7.31
CA THR A 55 14.93 4.97 -6.58
C THR A 55 14.18 6.26 -6.40
N LYS A 56 13.20 6.52 -7.25
CA LYS A 56 12.50 7.79 -7.16
C LYS A 56 11.31 7.76 -6.24
N LEU A 57 11.05 6.59 -5.68
CA LEU A 57 9.89 6.40 -4.85
C LEU A 57 10.28 6.42 -3.40
N SER A 58 9.38 6.89 -2.56
CA SER A 58 9.63 6.98 -1.13
C SER A 58 8.63 6.11 -0.38
N ALA A 59 8.97 5.78 0.85
CA ALA A 59 8.05 5.09 1.73
C ALA A 59 6.74 5.86 1.88
N ARG A 60 6.81 7.19 1.85
CA ARG A 60 5.62 8.03 1.95
C ARG A 60 4.68 7.81 0.78
N MET A 61 5.24 7.71 -0.43
CA MET A 61 4.41 7.46 -1.62
C MET A 61 3.79 6.08 -1.60
N VAL A 62 4.52 5.09 -1.11
CA VAL A 62 3.96 3.76 -0.91
C VAL A 62 2.81 3.84 0.08
N GLY A 63 2.95 4.66 1.12
CA GLY A 63 1.87 4.89 2.08
C GLY A 63 0.60 5.41 1.42
N TRP A 64 0.75 6.33 0.46
CA TRP A 64 -0.41 6.85 -0.28
C TRP A 64 -1.10 5.74 -1.05
N ALA A 65 -0.31 4.88 -1.72
CA ALA A 65 -0.87 3.76 -2.46
C ALA A 65 -1.62 2.81 -1.51
N MET A 66 -1.04 2.55 -0.34
CA MET A 66 -1.67 1.65 0.62
C MET A 66 -2.96 2.23 1.20
N ASN A 67 -3.02 3.56 1.37
CA ASN A 67 -4.26 4.17 1.84
C ASN A 67 -5.40 3.97 0.85
N ALA A 68 -5.09 3.88 -0.42
CA ALA A 68 -6.09 3.66 -1.47
C ALA A 68 -6.31 2.19 -1.77
N ALA A 69 -5.57 1.29 -1.13
CA ALA A 69 -5.58 -0.13 -1.49
C ALA A 69 -6.87 -0.86 -1.10
N HIS A 70 -7.64 -0.29 -0.18
CA HIS A 70 -8.76 -1.00 0.43
C HIS A 70 -9.92 -1.29 -0.52
N THR A 71 -9.96 -0.57 -1.65
CA THR A 71 -10.98 -0.81 -2.66
C THR A 71 -10.41 -1.44 -3.93
N ALA A 72 -9.13 -1.76 -3.93
CA ALA A 72 -8.49 -2.34 -5.10
C ALA A 72 -8.98 -3.76 -5.37
N LYS A 73 -9.01 -4.12 -6.64
CA LYS A 73 -9.39 -5.46 -7.07
C LYS A 73 -8.41 -5.95 -8.11
N PRO A 74 -7.92 -7.16 -7.98
CA PRO A 74 -8.14 -8.10 -6.89
C PRO A 74 -7.70 -7.52 -5.55
N LYS A 75 -8.17 -8.13 -4.48
CA LYS A 75 -7.90 -7.62 -3.14
C LYS A 75 -6.41 -7.54 -2.83
N VAL A 76 -6.04 -6.47 -2.13
CA VAL A 76 -4.65 -6.26 -1.70
C VAL A 76 -4.60 -6.50 -0.18
N PRO A 77 -3.72 -7.39 0.29
CA PRO A 77 -3.62 -7.66 1.74
C PRO A 77 -2.87 -6.53 2.44
N ALA A 78 -3.53 -5.39 2.58
CA ALA A 78 -2.93 -4.17 3.12
C ALA A 78 -2.39 -4.33 4.54
N GLN A 79 -2.93 -5.29 5.31
CA GLN A 79 -2.48 -5.52 6.67
C GLN A 79 -1.03 -6.01 6.73
N ARG A 80 -0.49 -6.49 5.62
CA ARG A 80 0.87 -7.03 5.59
C ARG A 80 1.94 -5.98 5.35
N VAL A 81 1.55 -4.70 5.37
CA VAL A 81 2.51 -3.60 5.20
C VAL A 81 2.48 -2.75 6.48
N VAL A 82 3.63 -2.66 7.14
CA VAL A 82 3.78 -1.93 8.39
C VAL A 82 4.94 -0.95 8.25
N ASN A 83 5.23 -0.17 9.28
CA ASN A 83 6.36 0.73 9.18
C ASN A 83 7.67 -0.03 9.46
N ARG A 84 8.80 0.67 9.32
CA ARG A 84 10.11 0.03 9.46
C ARG A 84 10.38 -0.56 10.84
N ASN A 85 9.60 -0.16 11.82
CA ASN A 85 9.72 -0.68 13.18
C ASN A 85 8.68 -1.76 13.50
N GLY A 86 7.91 -2.18 12.50
CA GLY A 86 6.87 -3.19 12.69
C GLY A 86 5.58 -2.63 13.24
N MET A 87 5.40 -1.31 13.26
CA MET A 87 4.22 -0.70 13.85
C MET A 87 3.09 -0.57 12.83
N LEU A 88 1.87 -0.71 13.30
CA LEU A 88 0.67 -0.68 12.50
C LEU A 88 0.20 0.77 12.24
N THR A 89 1.06 1.56 11.61
CA THR A 89 0.77 2.98 11.42
C THR A 89 -0.37 3.23 10.44
N GLY A 90 -0.70 2.28 9.58
CA GLY A 90 -1.79 2.40 8.62
C GLY A 90 -3.15 1.98 9.15
N LYS A 91 -3.26 1.63 10.43
CA LYS A 91 -4.49 1.04 10.95
C LYS A 91 -5.71 1.94 10.83
N HIS A 92 -5.50 3.25 10.79
CA HIS A 92 -6.61 4.20 10.73
C HIS A 92 -7.29 4.24 9.36
N HIS A 93 -6.69 3.63 8.36
CA HIS A 93 -7.27 3.57 7.03
C HIS A 93 -8.13 2.31 6.81
N PHE A 94 -8.15 1.42 7.79
CA PHE A 94 -9.02 0.25 7.74
C PHE A 94 -10.41 0.62 8.25
N ALA A 95 -11.39 -0.25 8.00
CA ALA A 95 -12.76 0.02 8.38
C ALA A 95 -12.95 0.29 9.87
N THR A 96 -12.15 -0.39 10.71
CA THR A 96 -12.11 -0.12 12.15
C THR A 96 -10.65 -0.05 12.58
N VAL A 97 -10.39 0.58 13.72
CA VAL A 97 -9.01 0.73 14.19
C VAL A 97 -8.38 -0.58 14.62
N THR A 98 -9.16 -1.63 14.81
CA THR A 98 -8.65 -2.94 15.20
C THR A 98 -8.58 -3.93 14.04
N LEU A 99 -9.13 -3.58 12.88
CA LEU A 99 -9.23 -4.54 11.78
C LEU A 99 -7.87 -4.98 11.27
N MET A 100 -6.91 -4.08 11.18
CA MET A 100 -5.58 -4.43 10.70
C MET A 100 -4.95 -5.51 11.59
N GLU A 101 -5.03 -5.32 12.90
CA GLU A 101 -4.52 -6.31 13.84
C GLU A 101 -5.27 -7.64 13.73
N GLU A 102 -6.59 -7.59 13.57
CA GLU A 102 -7.40 -8.80 13.43
C GLU A 102 -7.01 -9.58 12.19
N LEU A 103 -6.77 -8.89 11.08
CA LEU A 103 -6.38 -9.55 9.85
C LEU A 103 -4.98 -10.14 9.96
N LEU A 104 -4.06 -9.45 10.61
CA LEU A 104 -2.73 -9.99 10.87
C LEU A 104 -2.80 -11.23 11.73
N LYS A 105 -3.65 -11.21 12.75
CA LYS A 105 -3.84 -12.36 13.62
C LYS A 105 -4.35 -13.56 12.83
N LYS A 106 -5.27 -13.34 11.90
CA LYS A 106 -5.74 -14.41 11.01
C LYS A 106 -4.62 -14.94 10.14
N ASP A 107 -3.67 -14.09 9.79
CA ASP A 107 -2.50 -14.52 9.03
C ASP A 107 -1.49 -15.28 9.89
N GLY A 108 -1.70 -15.33 11.19
CA GLY A 108 -0.77 -15.96 12.12
C GLY A 108 0.29 -15.01 12.64
N VAL A 109 0.11 -13.71 12.43
CA VAL A 109 1.06 -12.68 12.88
C VAL A 109 0.50 -12.03 14.13
N MET A 110 1.22 -12.15 15.23
CA MET A 110 0.77 -11.60 16.51
C MET A 110 1.22 -10.15 16.66
N VAL A 111 0.40 -9.37 17.33
CA VAL A 111 0.64 -7.93 17.51
C VAL A 111 0.49 -7.60 18.99
N LYS A 112 1.38 -6.75 19.48
CA LYS A 112 1.30 -6.25 20.86
C LYS A 112 1.68 -4.78 20.85
N ASN A 113 0.84 -3.96 21.47
CA ASN A 113 1.07 -2.50 21.49
C ASN A 113 1.28 -1.95 20.09
N ASP A 114 0.40 -2.33 19.17
CA ASP A 114 0.45 -1.89 17.77
C ASP A 114 1.74 -2.24 17.05
N THR A 115 2.47 -3.24 17.52
CA THR A 115 3.75 -3.64 16.93
C THR A 115 3.75 -5.13 16.70
N VAL A 116 4.23 -5.54 15.52
CA VAL A 116 4.33 -6.95 15.16
C VAL A 116 5.35 -7.64 16.07
N ILE A 117 4.92 -8.74 16.69
CA ILE A 117 5.82 -9.55 17.52
C ILE A 117 6.72 -10.36 16.60
N ASP A 118 8.01 -10.46 16.95
CA ASP A 118 9.00 -11.18 16.16
C ASP A 118 9.12 -10.59 14.74
N PHE A 119 9.10 -9.27 14.68
CA PHE A 119 9.09 -8.57 13.39
C PHE A 119 10.20 -9.06 12.46
N LYS A 120 11.41 -9.24 12.96
CA LYS A 120 12.52 -9.68 12.11
C LYS A 120 12.26 -11.03 11.48
N LYS A 121 11.64 -11.93 12.19
CA LYS A 121 11.31 -13.25 11.67
C LYS A 121 10.17 -13.19 10.66
N ARG A 122 9.27 -12.24 10.86
CA ARG A 122 8.11 -12.10 9.99
C ARG A 122 8.40 -11.26 8.77
N PHE A 123 9.54 -10.57 8.77
CA PHE A 123 9.84 -9.62 7.69
C PHE A 123 10.11 -10.33 6.37
N TRP A 124 9.46 -9.85 5.33
CA TRP A 124 9.59 -10.34 3.97
C TRP A 124 10.23 -9.24 3.16
N GLU A 125 11.41 -9.50 2.58
CA GLU A 125 12.16 -8.48 1.85
C GLU A 125 11.89 -8.63 0.37
N PRO A 126 11.14 -7.71 -0.26
CA PRO A 126 10.80 -7.87 -1.67
C PRO A 126 12.02 -8.03 -2.57
N ALA A 127 13.09 -7.30 -2.30
CA ALA A 127 14.28 -7.36 -3.13
C ALA A 127 14.94 -8.73 -3.14
N ILE A 128 14.71 -9.52 -2.10
CA ILE A 128 15.27 -10.87 -2.00
C ILE A 128 14.25 -11.91 -2.44
N GLU A 129 13.00 -11.74 -2.01
CA GLU A 129 11.98 -12.76 -2.18
C GLU A 129 11.36 -12.77 -3.57
N ILE A 130 11.28 -11.59 -4.22
CA ILE A 130 10.77 -11.53 -5.57
C ILE A 130 11.96 -11.66 -6.50
N SER A 131 12.41 -12.87 -6.69
CA SER A 131 13.54 -13.08 -7.56
C SER A 131 13.06 -13.36 -8.97
N LEU A 132 13.90 -13.03 -9.90
CA LEU A 132 13.60 -13.22 -11.31
C LEU A 132 14.10 -14.53 -11.83
#